data_3c1bf4fee121006d39b8217423389180
#
_entry.id   3c1bf4fee121006d39b8217423389180
#
_cell.length_a   1.000
_cell.length_b   1.000
_cell.length_c   1.000
_cell.angle_alpha   90.00
_cell.angle_beta   90.00
_cell.angle_gamma   90.00
#
_symmetry.space_group_name_H-M   'P 1'
#
loop_
_entity.id
_entity.type
_entity.pdbx_description
1 polymer ?
#
loop_
_entity_poly.entity_id
_entity_poly.type
_entity_poly.pdbx_seq_one_letter_code
_entity_poly.pdbx_strand_id
1 'polypeptide(L)'
;MNTTKYGTLFDTLKSEILSGKYRSDFPFPSVRALINRFKLSDRTVRHALDELVGQGLISRKQGRGTFVTGSAVSRRIGLIMPDSSQTEYFMRIVRELIRLADQKQYTLLFGEISGRSTNERARKTESVVRDFIQQRVAGVIYQPIEYYKGGESFNCRILMQLKRALVPVVLCDNDIEGGNGLCDVVGNDNVEAGARMYRYLTSKGARKPCYFMRPFAPQTHFDRLRGLLLARLPKFHGKIGNDAFLVCEPDDVNAIRRRIRTKGVDAFMCSDDETAAKLMQTLNAIGYSVPGDILVTGFNDLQIANLLSPALTTLRVSCEDIARAAFTRLVHRISDPKLPPTRIYLPVELIERESTVRMRKKAKG
;
A
#
# COMPACT_ATOMS: atom_id res chain seq x y z
N MET A 1 0.17 17.69 24.90
CA MET A 1 -1.22 18.20 25.00
C MET A 1 -1.85 17.56 26.24
N ASN A 2 -2.22 18.36 27.22
CA ASN A 2 -2.95 17.87 28.40
C ASN A 2 -4.34 17.38 27.94
N THR A 3 -4.50 16.10 27.71
CA THR A 3 -5.80 15.46 27.49
C THR A 3 -6.55 15.51 28.83
N THR A 4 -7.64 16.27 28.87
CA THR A 4 -8.50 16.30 30.05
C THR A 4 -9.06 14.90 30.32
N LYS A 5 -9.27 14.51 31.59
CA LYS A 5 -9.86 13.22 31.97
C LYS A 5 -11.18 12.96 31.24
N TYR A 6 -11.90 14.00 30.88
CA TYR A 6 -13.09 14.01 30.06
C TYR A 6 -12.81 13.55 28.60
N GLY A 7 -11.83 14.19 27.94
CA GLY A 7 -11.47 13.84 26.54
C GLY A 7 -11.06 12.38 26.39
N THR A 8 -10.26 11.87 27.33
CA THR A 8 -9.84 10.46 27.34
C THR A 8 -11.03 9.50 27.47
N LEU A 9 -12.02 9.81 28.34
CA LEU A 9 -13.23 8.99 28.46
C LEU A 9 -14.05 9.02 27.18
N PHE A 10 -14.32 10.21 26.66
CA PHE A 10 -15.11 10.41 25.44
C PHE A 10 -14.51 9.64 24.26
N ASP A 11 -13.20 9.84 24.00
CA ASP A 11 -12.50 9.15 22.89
C ASP A 11 -12.48 7.64 23.07
N THR A 12 -12.33 7.15 24.30
CA THR A 12 -12.38 5.72 24.59
C THR A 12 -13.76 5.14 24.30
N LEU A 13 -14.83 5.76 24.81
CA LEU A 13 -16.18 5.27 24.57
C LEU A 13 -16.60 5.38 23.10
N LYS A 14 -16.24 6.47 22.43
CA LYS A 14 -16.46 6.65 21.00
C LYS A 14 -15.78 5.55 20.19
N SER A 15 -14.52 5.28 20.49
CA SER A 15 -13.76 4.20 19.83
C SER A 15 -14.40 2.83 20.10
N GLU A 16 -14.83 2.52 21.32
CA GLU A 16 -15.49 1.27 21.68
C GLU A 16 -16.86 1.11 20.99
N ILE A 17 -17.62 2.20 20.81
CA ILE A 17 -18.88 2.20 20.07
C ILE A 17 -18.62 1.93 18.59
N LEU A 18 -17.70 2.67 18.00
CA LEU A 18 -17.37 2.56 16.56
C LEU A 18 -16.77 1.20 16.20
N SER A 19 -16.03 0.58 17.13
CA SER A 19 -15.48 -0.77 16.95
C SER A 19 -16.53 -1.90 17.09
N GLY A 20 -17.79 -1.55 17.40
CA GLY A 20 -18.86 -2.56 17.57
C GLY A 20 -18.80 -3.31 18.90
N LYS A 21 -18.02 -2.88 19.87
CA LYS A 21 -17.96 -3.50 21.21
C LYS A 21 -19.31 -3.50 21.92
N TYR A 22 -20.14 -2.51 21.62
CA TYR A 22 -21.50 -2.41 22.15
C TYR A 22 -22.53 -2.67 21.04
N ARG A 23 -23.33 -3.70 21.23
CA ARG A 23 -24.39 -4.06 20.29
C ARG A 23 -25.57 -3.08 20.41
N SER A 24 -26.19 -2.72 19.29
CA SER A 24 -27.31 -1.77 19.25
C SER A 24 -28.60 -2.31 19.88
N ASP A 25 -28.73 -3.63 20.02
CA ASP A 25 -29.85 -4.35 20.64
C ASP A 25 -29.70 -4.57 22.16
N PHE A 26 -28.52 -4.27 22.73
CA PHE A 26 -28.27 -4.34 24.17
C PHE A 26 -28.09 -2.96 24.79
N PRO A 27 -28.48 -2.77 26.08
CA PRO A 27 -28.26 -1.52 26.77
C PRO A 27 -26.77 -1.15 26.85
N PHE A 28 -26.47 0.11 26.55
CA PHE A 28 -25.15 0.68 26.77
C PHE A 28 -24.85 0.73 28.29
N PRO A 29 -23.58 0.64 28.72
CA PRO A 29 -23.24 0.64 30.13
C PRO A 29 -23.85 1.83 30.88
N SER A 30 -24.40 1.57 32.06
CA SER A 30 -24.98 2.62 32.91
C SER A 30 -23.95 3.62 33.38
N VAL A 31 -24.38 4.84 33.74
CA VAL A 31 -23.49 5.87 34.35
C VAL A 31 -22.70 5.28 35.50
N ARG A 32 -23.35 4.51 36.37
CA ARG A 32 -22.72 3.87 37.55
C ARG A 32 -21.63 2.86 37.11
N ALA A 33 -21.89 2.05 36.09
CA ALA A 33 -20.92 1.12 35.57
C ALA A 33 -19.68 1.83 34.98
N LEU A 34 -19.90 2.96 34.29
CA LEU A 34 -18.84 3.77 33.71
C LEU A 34 -18.02 4.48 34.80
N ILE A 35 -18.67 5.02 35.84
CA ILE A 35 -17.97 5.58 37.00
C ILE A 35 -17.04 4.53 37.63
N ASN A 36 -17.56 3.34 37.86
CA ASN A 36 -16.79 2.22 38.45
C ASN A 36 -15.62 1.78 37.57
N ARG A 37 -15.82 1.74 36.24
CA ARG A 37 -14.80 1.31 35.28
C ARG A 37 -13.67 2.35 35.12
N PHE A 38 -14.04 3.63 34.97
CA PHE A 38 -13.08 4.69 34.65
C PHE A 38 -12.60 5.49 35.86
N LYS A 39 -13.20 5.29 37.06
CA LYS A 39 -12.90 6.01 38.30
C LYS A 39 -13.02 7.53 38.14
N LEU A 40 -14.05 7.99 37.46
CA LEU A 40 -14.35 9.39 37.18
C LEU A 40 -15.62 9.85 37.91
N SER A 41 -15.80 11.17 38.03
CA SER A 41 -17.00 11.75 38.67
C SER A 41 -18.25 11.54 37.82
N ASP A 42 -19.42 11.49 38.45
CA ASP A 42 -20.74 11.42 37.79
C ASP A 42 -20.89 12.51 36.71
N ARG A 43 -20.51 13.75 37.07
CA ARG A 43 -20.56 14.90 36.15
C ARG A 43 -19.73 14.69 34.91
N THR A 44 -18.52 14.15 35.02
CA THR A 44 -17.61 13.89 33.88
C THR A 44 -18.19 12.80 32.96
N VAL A 45 -18.74 11.74 33.57
CA VAL A 45 -19.33 10.65 32.79
C VAL A 45 -20.58 11.12 32.07
N ARG A 46 -21.48 11.85 32.71
CA ARG A 46 -22.70 12.38 32.06
C ARG A 46 -22.37 13.32 30.93
N HIS A 47 -21.44 14.23 31.11
CA HIS A 47 -21.00 15.14 30.03
C HIS A 47 -20.50 14.38 28.81
N ALA A 48 -19.68 13.33 29.01
CA ALA A 48 -19.21 12.49 27.91
C ALA A 48 -20.37 11.75 27.20
N LEU A 49 -21.35 11.26 27.97
CA LEU A 49 -22.53 10.62 27.39
C LEU A 49 -23.44 11.61 26.65
N ASP A 50 -23.60 12.83 27.15
CA ASP A 50 -24.38 13.88 26.47
C ASP A 50 -23.77 14.24 25.12
N GLU A 51 -22.45 14.30 25.05
CA GLU A 51 -21.76 14.55 23.79
C GLU A 51 -21.86 13.36 22.82
N LEU A 52 -21.77 12.12 23.33
CA LEU A 52 -22.02 10.94 22.50
C LEU A 52 -23.47 10.90 21.94
N VAL A 53 -24.44 11.39 22.73
CA VAL A 53 -25.83 11.58 22.25
C VAL A 53 -25.88 12.69 21.21
N GLY A 54 -25.24 13.84 21.47
CA GLY A 54 -25.15 14.95 20.50
C GLY A 54 -24.51 14.55 19.17
N GLN A 55 -23.55 13.64 19.20
CA GLN A 55 -22.96 13.06 18.00
C GLN A 55 -23.78 11.92 17.39
N GLY A 56 -24.94 11.58 17.96
CA GLY A 56 -25.81 10.52 17.46
C GLY A 56 -25.22 9.11 17.58
N LEU A 57 -24.20 8.90 18.42
CA LEU A 57 -23.56 7.61 18.64
C LEU A 57 -24.37 6.71 19.58
N ILE A 58 -25.04 7.31 20.55
CA ILE A 58 -25.95 6.64 21.47
C ILE A 58 -27.28 7.41 21.54
N SER A 59 -28.35 6.72 21.88
CA SER A 59 -29.66 7.30 22.10
C SER A 59 -30.22 6.86 23.44
N ARG A 60 -30.91 7.77 24.16
CA ARG A 60 -31.61 7.47 25.39
C ARG A 60 -33.05 7.09 25.07
N LYS A 61 -33.48 5.92 25.52
CA LYS A 61 -34.88 5.47 25.42
C LYS A 61 -35.49 5.53 26.81
N GLN A 62 -36.49 6.39 26.99
CA GLN A 62 -37.15 6.59 28.27
C GLN A 62 -37.61 5.25 28.87
N GLY A 63 -37.26 4.99 30.13
CA GLY A 63 -37.54 3.76 30.83
C GLY A 63 -36.77 2.51 30.38
N ARG A 64 -36.02 2.56 29.28
CA ARG A 64 -35.29 1.41 28.72
C ARG A 64 -33.76 1.54 28.77
N GLY A 65 -33.24 2.72 29.06
CA GLY A 65 -31.82 2.96 29.16
C GLY A 65 -31.21 3.65 27.93
N THR A 66 -29.88 3.61 27.86
CA THR A 66 -29.09 4.15 26.74
C THR A 66 -28.70 3.00 25.79
N PHE A 67 -28.75 3.24 24.50
CA PHE A 67 -28.42 2.25 23.46
C PHE A 67 -27.51 2.87 22.43
N VAL A 68 -26.63 2.07 21.86
CA VAL A 68 -25.88 2.49 20.67
C VAL A 68 -26.86 2.61 19.51
N THR A 69 -26.80 3.72 18.78
CA THR A 69 -27.65 3.89 17.59
C THR A 69 -27.26 2.89 16.52
N GLY A 70 -28.23 2.31 15.82
CA GLY A 70 -27.97 1.32 14.75
C GLY A 70 -27.06 1.87 13.62
N SER A 71 -27.05 3.20 13.45
CA SER A 71 -26.17 3.91 12.53
C SER A 71 -24.73 4.12 13.07
N ALA A 72 -24.49 3.87 14.37
CA ALA A 72 -23.18 4.11 14.99
C ALA A 72 -22.18 2.97 14.69
N VAL A 73 -22.67 1.75 14.48
CA VAL A 73 -21.83 0.62 14.06
C VAL A 73 -21.84 0.55 12.54
N SER A 74 -20.99 1.33 11.92
CA SER A 74 -20.84 1.28 10.47
C SER A 74 -20.21 -0.07 10.06
N ARG A 75 -20.82 -0.75 9.09
CA ARG A 75 -20.21 -1.89 8.39
C ARG A 75 -19.66 -1.49 7.01
N ARG A 76 -19.39 -0.21 6.81
CA ARG A 76 -18.82 0.33 5.57
C ARG A 76 -17.32 0.51 5.72
N ILE A 77 -16.55 -0.06 4.81
CA ILE A 77 -15.11 0.12 4.71
C ILE A 77 -14.83 0.98 3.49
N GLY A 78 -14.10 2.07 3.69
CA GLY A 78 -13.61 2.91 2.60
C GLY A 78 -12.41 2.27 1.91
N LEU A 79 -12.41 2.26 0.59
CA LEU A 79 -11.29 1.81 -0.22
C LEU A 79 -10.78 2.97 -1.06
N ILE A 80 -9.55 3.42 -0.79
CA ILE A 80 -8.85 4.44 -1.56
C ILE A 80 -7.70 3.76 -2.27
N MET A 81 -7.86 3.52 -3.56
CA MET A 81 -6.85 2.90 -4.41
C MET A 81 -6.68 3.72 -5.69
N PRO A 82 -5.49 3.67 -6.31
CA PRO A 82 -5.30 4.24 -7.63
C PRO A 82 -6.37 3.73 -8.59
N ASP A 83 -6.57 4.45 -9.68
CA ASP A 83 -7.53 4.07 -10.70
C ASP A 83 -7.31 2.61 -11.12
N SER A 84 -8.20 1.75 -10.62
CA SER A 84 -8.16 0.31 -10.84
C SER A 84 -8.35 -0.06 -12.30
N SER A 85 -8.84 0.86 -13.13
CA SER A 85 -8.98 0.66 -14.58
C SER A 85 -7.63 0.67 -15.31
N GLN A 86 -6.57 1.18 -14.67
CA GLN A 86 -5.26 1.36 -15.30
C GLN A 86 -4.23 0.30 -14.91
N THR A 87 -4.44 -0.48 -13.84
CA THR A 87 -3.49 -1.52 -13.43
C THR A 87 -4.19 -2.82 -13.01
N GLU A 88 -3.87 -3.90 -13.72
CA GLU A 88 -4.30 -5.27 -13.40
C GLU A 88 -3.98 -5.64 -11.94
N TYR A 89 -2.83 -5.15 -11.42
CA TYR A 89 -2.37 -5.40 -10.06
C TYR A 89 -3.41 -5.01 -9.00
N PHE A 90 -3.91 -3.78 -9.05
CA PHE A 90 -4.89 -3.31 -8.07
C PHE A 90 -6.26 -3.95 -8.26
N MET A 91 -6.64 -4.27 -9.50
CA MET A 91 -7.90 -5.00 -9.76
C MET A 91 -7.93 -6.37 -9.11
N ARG A 92 -6.80 -7.08 -9.06
CA ARG A 92 -6.72 -8.38 -8.37
C ARG A 92 -6.89 -8.22 -6.85
N ILE A 93 -6.26 -7.20 -6.24
CA ILE A 93 -6.44 -6.88 -4.81
C ILE A 93 -7.89 -6.51 -4.53
N VAL A 94 -8.48 -5.61 -5.32
CA VAL A 94 -9.87 -5.14 -5.15
C VAL A 94 -10.87 -6.29 -5.24
N ARG A 95 -10.72 -7.19 -6.20
CA ARG A 95 -11.59 -8.37 -6.36
C ARG A 95 -11.61 -9.24 -5.10
N GLU A 96 -10.45 -9.50 -4.52
CA GLU A 96 -10.36 -10.29 -3.29
C GLU A 96 -10.92 -9.52 -2.08
N LEU A 97 -10.71 -8.20 -1.99
CA LEU A 97 -11.31 -7.36 -0.94
C LEU A 97 -12.84 -7.38 -1.01
N ILE A 98 -13.43 -7.32 -2.22
CA ILE A 98 -14.90 -7.44 -2.40
C ILE A 98 -15.39 -8.78 -1.85
N ARG A 99 -14.75 -9.89 -2.23
CA ARG A 99 -15.10 -11.23 -1.77
C ARG A 99 -15.04 -11.36 -0.23
N LEU A 100 -13.98 -10.82 0.38
CA LEU A 100 -13.80 -10.85 1.84
C LEU A 100 -14.81 -9.97 2.57
N ALA A 101 -15.12 -8.80 2.02
CA ALA A 101 -16.10 -7.88 2.58
C ALA A 101 -17.50 -8.52 2.59
N ASP A 102 -17.90 -9.13 1.49
CA ASP A 102 -19.18 -9.86 1.37
C ASP A 102 -19.27 -10.97 2.42
N GLN A 103 -18.26 -11.84 2.52
CA GLN A 103 -18.21 -12.90 3.52
C GLN A 103 -18.33 -12.42 4.98
N LYS A 104 -17.84 -11.23 5.27
CA LYS A 104 -17.86 -10.63 6.62
C LYS A 104 -18.98 -9.60 6.79
N GLN A 105 -19.89 -9.49 5.82
CA GLN A 105 -21.02 -8.55 5.82
C GLN A 105 -20.58 -7.08 5.97
N TYR A 106 -19.46 -6.70 5.35
CA TYR A 106 -19.07 -5.32 5.16
C TYR A 106 -19.43 -4.85 3.76
N THR A 107 -19.79 -3.58 3.65
CA THR A 107 -19.96 -2.89 2.35
C THR A 107 -18.69 -2.13 2.03
N LEU A 108 -18.09 -2.34 0.85
CA LEU A 108 -16.98 -1.52 0.39
C LEU A 108 -17.51 -0.24 -0.29
N LEU A 109 -17.00 0.90 0.15
CA LEU A 109 -17.21 2.18 -0.49
C LEU A 109 -15.95 2.53 -1.28
N PHE A 110 -16.07 2.60 -2.58
CA PHE A 110 -14.97 2.96 -3.46
C PHE A 110 -14.84 4.48 -3.55
N GLY A 111 -13.67 4.99 -3.19
CA GLY A 111 -13.32 6.38 -3.45
C GLY A 111 -12.76 6.50 -4.86
N GLU A 112 -13.49 7.17 -5.74
CA GLU A 112 -12.99 7.44 -7.08
C GLU A 112 -11.89 8.51 -7.03
N ILE A 113 -10.66 8.10 -7.33
CA ILE A 113 -9.49 8.98 -7.37
C ILE A 113 -8.83 9.03 -8.76
N SER A 114 -9.54 8.54 -9.80
CA SER A 114 -9.08 8.66 -11.18
C SER A 114 -8.90 10.12 -11.59
N GLY A 115 -7.88 10.41 -12.38
CA GLY A 115 -7.63 11.78 -12.85
C GLY A 115 -6.52 11.84 -13.89
N ARG A 116 -6.63 12.85 -14.78
CA ARG A 116 -5.67 13.08 -15.87
C ARG A 116 -4.31 13.56 -15.36
N SER A 117 -4.25 14.09 -14.14
CA SER A 117 -3.02 14.54 -13.50
C SER A 117 -2.94 14.08 -12.05
N THR A 118 -1.71 14.02 -11.53
CA THR A 118 -1.47 13.67 -10.12
C THR A 118 -2.09 14.68 -9.16
N ASN A 119 -2.12 15.97 -9.53
CA ASN A 119 -2.79 17.02 -8.74
C ASN A 119 -4.31 16.81 -8.67
N GLU A 120 -4.92 16.36 -9.76
CA GLU A 120 -6.35 16.03 -9.77
C GLU A 120 -6.64 14.84 -8.89
N ARG A 121 -5.83 13.78 -8.99
CA ARG A 121 -5.94 12.60 -8.11
C ARG A 121 -5.79 12.97 -6.64
N ALA A 122 -4.84 13.84 -6.29
CA ALA A 122 -4.67 14.33 -4.93
C ALA A 122 -5.92 15.06 -4.40
N ARG A 123 -6.49 15.98 -5.18
CA ARG A 123 -7.73 16.68 -4.80
C ARG A 123 -8.92 15.73 -4.62
N LYS A 124 -9.07 14.74 -5.51
CA LYS A 124 -10.11 13.73 -5.38
C LYS A 124 -9.92 12.88 -4.12
N THR A 125 -8.67 12.48 -3.80
CA THR A 125 -8.37 11.76 -2.56
C THR A 125 -8.78 12.55 -1.32
N GLU A 126 -8.49 13.86 -1.27
CA GLU A 126 -8.94 14.70 -0.14
C GLU A 126 -10.47 14.77 -0.04
N SER A 127 -11.17 14.84 -1.17
CA SER A 127 -12.64 14.82 -1.18
C SER A 127 -13.18 13.49 -0.66
N VAL A 128 -12.69 12.38 -1.20
CA VAL A 128 -13.08 11.03 -0.78
C VAL A 128 -12.86 10.80 0.72
N VAL A 129 -11.73 11.28 1.25
CA VAL A 129 -11.43 11.16 2.68
C VAL A 129 -12.44 11.95 3.53
N ARG A 130 -12.79 13.17 3.11
CA ARG A 130 -13.85 13.96 3.79
C ARG A 130 -15.19 13.22 3.76
N ASP A 131 -15.56 12.66 2.61
CA ASP A 131 -16.82 11.92 2.42
C ASP A 131 -16.85 10.66 3.30
N PHE A 132 -15.75 9.91 3.37
CA PHE A 132 -15.64 8.72 4.23
C PHE A 132 -15.75 9.06 5.72
N ILE A 133 -15.13 10.17 6.16
CA ILE A 133 -15.25 10.66 7.52
C ILE A 133 -16.70 11.07 7.82
N GLN A 134 -17.34 11.81 6.90
CA GLN A 134 -18.72 12.25 7.04
C GLN A 134 -19.71 11.07 7.06
N GLN A 135 -19.47 10.05 6.22
CA GLN A 135 -20.26 8.82 6.18
C GLN A 135 -19.94 7.85 7.33
N ARG A 136 -18.98 8.18 8.20
CA ARG A 136 -18.56 7.37 9.36
C ARG A 136 -18.22 5.93 8.95
N VAL A 137 -17.33 5.76 7.97
CA VAL A 137 -16.84 4.42 7.62
C VAL A 137 -16.16 3.77 8.82
N ALA A 138 -16.27 2.45 8.94
CA ALA A 138 -15.66 1.69 10.04
C ALA A 138 -14.13 1.70 9.99
N GLY A 139 -13.57 1.82 8.79
CA GLY A 139 -12.14 1.91 8.56
C GLY A 139 -11.85 2.11 7.08
N VAL A 140 -10.58 2.32 6.76
CA VAL A 140 -10.11 2.60 5.40
C VAL A 140 -8.92 1.71 5.05
N ILE A 141 -8.95 1.08 3.88
CA ILE A 141 -7.78 0.52 3.21
C ILE A 141 -7.30 1.58 2.24
N TYR A 142 -6.07 2.02 2.41
CA TYR A 142 -5.50 3.14 1.68
C TYR A 142 -4.22 2.76 0.95
N GLN A 143 -4.24 2.89 -0.38
CA GLN A 143 -3.05 2.89 -1.22
C GLN A 143 -2.55 4.33 -1.36
N PRO A 144 -1.37 4.68 -0.83
CA PRO A 144 -0.79 6.01 -0.98
C PRO A 144 -0.62 6.42 -2.44
N ILE A 145 -0.82 7.71 -2.75
CA ILE A 145 -0.61 8.22 -4.11
C ILE A 145 0.88 8.14 -4.47
N GLU A 146 1.15 7.55 -5.62
CA GLU A 146 2.48 7.35 -6.19
C GLU A 146 2.79 8.35 -7.30
N TYR A 147 4.09 8.45 -7.67
CA TYR A 147 4.60 9.30 -8.75
C TYR A 147 4.14 10.76 -8.63
N TYR A 148 4.11 11.24 -7.39
CA TYR A 148 3.67 12.59 -7.05
C TYR A 148 4.77 13.37 -6.35
N LYS A 149 5.21 14.50 -6.93
CA LYS A 149 6.18 15.40 -6.29
C LYS A 149 5.56 15.95 -4.99
N GLY A 150 6.16 15.61 -3.84
CA GLY A 150 5.59 15.92 -2.52
C GLY A 150 4.52 14.92 -2.04
N GLY A 151 4.44 13.74 -2.65
CA GLY A 151 3.47 12.69 -2.32
C GLY A 151 3.55 12.24 -0.87
N GLU A 152 4.75 12.15 -0.29
CA GLU A 152 4.95 11.77 1.12
C GLU A 152 4.23 12.72 2.07
N SER A 153 4.46 14.02 1.95
CA SER A 153 3.78 15.03 2.79
C SER A 153 2.28 15.02 2.58
N PHE A 154 1.82 14.77 1.35
CA PHE A 154 0.40 14.63 1.03
C PHE A 154 -0.19 13.39 1.71
N ASN A 155 0.40 12.22 1.51
CA ASN A 155 -0.06 10.96 2.07
C ASN A 155 -0.05 10.99 3.61
N CYS A 156 0.96 11.60 4.24
CA CYS A 156 0.98 11.86 5.68
C CYS A 156 -0.20 12.72 6.13
N ARG A 157 -0.55 13.80 5.40
CA ARG A 157 -1.71 14.64 5.74
C ARG A 157 -3.02 13.85 5.68
N ILE A 158 -3.21 13.03 4.66
CA ILE A 158 -4.38 12.15 4.52
C ILE A 158 -4.47 11.20 5.72
N LEU A 159 -3.38 10.53 6.04
CA LEU A 159 -3.32 9.62 7.19
C LEU A 159 -3.65 10.33 8.51
N MET A 160 -3.08 11.52 8.74
CA MET A 160 -3.36 12.32 9.94
C MET A 160 -4.80 12.81 10.00
N GLN A 161 -5.43 13.12 8.86
CA GLN A 161 -6.84 13.50 8.79
C GLN A 161 -7.75 12.34 9.23
N LEU A 162 -7.53 11.13 8.70
CA LEU A 162 -8.25 9.92 9.09
C LEU A 162 -8.02 9.58 10.58
N LYS A 163 -6.78 9.68 11.06
CA LYS A 163 -6.44 9.42 12.45
C LYS A 163 -7.11 10.40 13.41
N ARG A 164 -7.16 11.71 13.08
CA ARG A 164 -7.89 12.72 13.88
C ARG A 164 -9.39 12.43 13.93
N ALA A 165 -9.95 11.87 12.87
CA ALA A 165 -11.34 11.43 12.84
C ALA A 165 -11.57 10.07 13.52
N LEU A 166 -10.54 9.47 14.10
CA LEU A 166 -10.55 8.14 14.73
C LEU A 166 -10.98 7.02 13.77
N VAL A 167 -10.72 7.18 12.47
CA VAL A 167 -10.96 6.16 11.46
C VAL A 167 -9.74 5.24 11.37
N PRO A 168 -9.88 3.94 11.65
CA PRO A 168 -8.81 2.96 11.46
C PRO A 168 -8.32 2.91 10.02
N VAL A 169 -7.00 2.84 9.82
CA VAL A 169 -6.39 2.79 8.50
C VAL A 169 -5.40 1.62 8.42
N VAL A 170 -5.45 0.91 7.30
CA VAL A 170 -4.40 -0.01 6.86
C VAL A 170 -3.87 0.49 5.52
N LEU A 171 -2.57 0.77 5.46
CA LEU A 171 -1.89 1.04 4.20
C LEU A 171 -1.72 -0.27 3.42
N CYS A 172 -2.02 -0.22 2.14
CA CYS A 172 -1.91 -1.36 1.23
C CYS A 172 -0.82 -1.10 0.21
N ASP A 173 0.10 -2.06 0.07
CA ASP A 173 1.23 -2.07 -0.86
C ASP A 173 2.38 -1.13 -0.49
N ASN A 174 2.13 0.16 -0.32
CA ASN A 174 3.15 1.15 0.01
C ASN A 174 3.08 1.63 1.46
N ASP A 175 4.24 1.77 2.09
CA ASP A 175 4.42 2.53 3.34
C ASP A 175 4.52 4.04 3.01
N ILE A 176 4.39 4.86 4.03
CA ILE A 176 4.59 6.31 3.94
C ILE A 176 5.83 6.64 4.78
N GLU A 177 6.86 7.22 4.17
CA GLU A 177 8.03 7.69 4.88
C GLU A 177 7.62 8.75 5.91
N GLY A 178 8.13 8.64 7.14
CA GLY A 178 7.67 9.48 8.26
C GLY A 178 6.33 9.05 8.88
N GLY A 179 5.60 8.09 8.28
CA GLY A 179 4.38 7.50 8.83
C GLY A 179 4.62 6.39 9.86
N ASN A 180 5.87 6.17 10.28
CA ASN A 180 6.27 5.09 11.17
C ASN A 180 5.45 5.05 12.46
N GLY A 181 4.73 3.94 12.67
CA GLY A 181 3.93 3.72 13.87
C GLY A 181 2.59 4.47 13.90
N LEU A 182 2.16 5.10 12.82
CA LEU A 182 0.85 5.77 12.76
C LEU A 182 -0.29 4.83 12.40
N CYS A 183 -0.04 3.81 11.58
CA CYS A 183 -1.04 2.83 11.13
C CYS A 183 -0.39 1.49 10.76
N ASP A 184 -1.23 0.52 10.42
CA ASP A 184 -0.77 -0.77 9.88
C ASP A 184 -0.38 -0.63 8.42
N VAL A 185 0.59 -1.46 8.01
CA VAL A 185 1.06 -1.56 6.62
C VAL A 185 1.06 -3.02 6.20
N VAL A 186 0.53 -3.30 5.03
CA VAL A 186 0.59 -4.62 4.39
C VAL A 186 1.13 -4.46 2.98
N GLY A 187 2.21 -5.15 2.67
CA GLY A 187 2.86 -5.07 1.35
C GLY A 187 3.82 -6.22 1.14
N ASN A 188 4.75 -6.04 0.22
CA ASN A 188 5.79 -7.03 -0.08
C ASN A 188 7.10 -6.70 0.61
N ASP A 189 7.93 -7.73 0.87
CA ASP A 189 9.33 -7.51 1.24
C ASP A 189 10.12 -7.05 0.01
N ASN A 190 10.04 -5.75 -0.26
CA ASN A 190 10.67 -5.13 -1.42
C ASN A 190 12.20 -5.17 -1.35
N VAL A 191 12.79 -5.18 -0.14
CA VAL A 191 14.24 -5.28 0.01
C VAL A 191 14.71 -6.68 -0.37
N GLU A 192 14.09 -7.73 0.17
CA GLU A 192 14.43 -9.10 -0.23
C GLU A 192 14.09 -9.37 -1.70
N ALA A 193 12.98 -8.81 -2.22
CA ALA A 193 12.64 -8.90 -3.64
C ALA A 193 13.75 -8.34 -4.55
N GLY A 194 14.27 -7.17 -4.21
CA GLY A 194 15.39 -6.55 -4.93
C GLY A 194 16.66 -7.38 -4.86
N ALA A 195 16.99 -7.88 -3.68
CA ALA A 195 18.15 -8.73 -3.47
C ALA A 195 18.04 -10.07 -4.22
N ARG A 196 16.86 -10.69 -4.20
CA ARG A 196 16.56 -11.93 -4.90
C ARG A 196 16.71 -11.79 -6.42
N MET A 197 16.14 -10.72 -6.99
CA MET A 197 16.26 -10.48 -8.43
C MET A 197 17.70 -10.19 -8.86
N TYR A 198 18.46 -9.45 -8.07
CA TYR A 198 19.87 -9.23 -8.34
C TYR A 198 20.68 -10.54 -8.35
N ARG A 199 20.49 -11.38 -7.31
CA ARG A 199 21.15 -12.70 -7.24
C ARG A 199 20.77 -13.59 -8.42
N TYR A 200 19.50 -13.56 -8.82
CA TYR A 200 19.02 -14.28 -9.98
C TYR A 200 19.71 -13.80 -11.27
N LEU A 201 19.70 -12.50 -11.56
CA LEU A 201 20.34 -11.96 -12.78
C LEU A 201 21.84 -12.29 -12.83
N THR A 202 22.55 -12.20 -11.70
CA THR A 202 23.96 -12.58 -11.64
C THR A 202 24.18 -14.07 -11.86
N SER A 203 23.27 -14.95 -11.42
CA SER A 203 23.33 -16.39 -11.71
C SER A 203 23.09 -16.70 -13.20
N LYS A 204 22.38 -15.81 -13.92
CA LYS A 204 22.19 -15.87 -15.38
C LYS A 204 23.34 -15.24 -16.17
N GLY A 205 24.40 -14.84 -15.49
CA GLY A 205 25.63 -14.31 -16.11
C GLY A 205 25.62 -12.80 -16.31
N ALA A 206 24.67 -12.07 -15.76
CA ALA A 206 24.72 -10.61 -15.75
C ALA A 206 25.90 -10.13 -14.88
N ARG A 207 26.75 -9.26 -15.44
CA ARG A 207 27.94 -8.72 -14.76
C ARG A 207 27.68 -7.35 -14.16
N LYS A 208 26.79 -6.57 -14.80
CA LYS A 208 26.47 -5.19 -14.43
C LYS A 208 24.96 -4.92 -14.43
N PRO A 209 24.18 -5.62 -13.59
CA PRO A 209 22.77 -5.33 -13.43
C PRO A 209 22.54 -3.89 -12.96
N CYS A 210 21.60 -3.20 -13.57
CA CYS A 210 21.21 -1.83 -13.28
C CYS A 210 19.70 -1.81 -12.91
N TYR A 211 19.37 -1.22 -11.76
CA TYR A 211 17.98 -0.98 -11.43
C TYR A 211 17.40 0.16 -12.25
N PHE A 212 16.27 -0.06 -12.89
CA PHE A 212 15.61 0.92 -13.75
C PHE A 212 14.28 1.34 -13.15
N MET A 213 14.09 2.62 -12.88
CA MET A 213 12.84 3.17 -12.37
C MET A 213 12.53 4.53 -13.01
N ARG A 214 11.26 4.89 -13.01
CA ARG A 214 10.76 6.18 -13.47
C ARG A 214 10.99 7.27 -12.41
N PRO A 215 11.00 8.56 -12.81
CA PRO A 215 11.04 9.68 -11.87
C PRO A 215 9.86 9.67 -10.90
N PHE A 216 10.08 10.20 -9.69
CA PHE A 216 9.08 10.28 -8.61
C PHE A 216 8.49 8.91 -8.20
N ALA A 217 9.29 7.87 -8.32
CA ALA A 217 8.93 6.51 -7.93
C ALA A 217 8.55 6.42 -6.44
N PRO A 218 7.63 5.50 -6.06
CA PRO A 218 7.26 5.27 -4.68
C PRO A 218 8.38 4.61 -3.87
N GLN A 219 8.28 4.65 -2.54
CA GLN A 219 9.28 4.10 -1.62
C GLN A 219 9.58 2.62 -1.88
N THR A 220 8.60 1.82 -2.27
CA THR A 220 8.77 0.41 -2.62
C THR A 220 9.83 0.17 -3.71
N HIS A 221 9.96 1.09 -4.66
CA HIS A 221 10.98 1.01 -5.70
C HIS A 221 12.39 1.31 -5.15
N PHE A 222 12.51 2.26 -4.22
CA PHE A 222 13.77 2.52 -3.54
C PHE A 222 14.17 1.35 -2.63
N ASP A 223 13.19 0.66 -2.01
CA ASP A 223 13.46 -0.52 -1.20
C ASP A 223 13.97 -1.68 -2.08
N ARG A 224 13.43 -1.88 -3.31
CA ARG A 224 13.97 -2.85 -4.28
C ARG A 224 15.39 -2.48 -4.70
N LEU A 225 15.66 -1.20 -4.98
CA LEU A 225 17.01 -0.71 -5.25
C LEU A 225 17.94 -0.97 -4.05
N ARG A 226 17.48 -0.68 -2.82
CA ARG A 226 18.24 -0.98 -1.60
C ARG A 226 18.59 -2.46 -1.50
N GLY A 227 17.65 -3.35 -1.81
CA GLY A 227 17.87 -4.80 -1.86
C GLY A 227 18.96 -5.19 -2.85
N LEU A 228 18.93 -4.64 -4.07
CA LEU A 228 19.99 -4.81 -5.07
C LEU A 228 21.35 -4.37 -4.50
N LEU A 229 21.40 -3.18 -3.91
CA LEU A 229 22.64 -2.64 -3.34
C LEU A 229 23.20 -3.52 -2.23
N LEU A 230 22.36 -3.97 -1.30
CA LEU A 230 22.75 -4.88 -0.22
C LEU A 230 23.28 -6.22 -0.74
N ALA A 231 22.64 -6.80 -1.77
CA ALA A 231 23.10 -8.04 -2.39
C ALA A 231 24.40 -7.90 -3.18
N ARG A 232 24.71 -6.69 -3.65
CA ARG A 232 25.94 -6.35 -4.36
C ARG A 232 27.13 -6.18 -3.42
N LEU A 233 26.93 -5.68 -2.19
CA LEU A 233 28.00 -5.30 -1.24
C LEU A 233 29.06 -6.40 -0.99
N PRO A 234 28.72 -7.69 -0.76
CA PRO A 234 29.71 -8.73 -0.47
C PRO A 234 30.76 -8.95 -1.58
N LYS A 235 30.43 -8.53 -2.82
CA LYS A 235 31.29 -8.67 -4.00
C LYS A 235 31.92 -7.35 -4.45
N PHE A 236 31.70 -6.28 -3.70
CA PHE A 236 32.04 -4.93 -4.13
C PHE A 236 33.12 -4.32 -3.23
N HIS A 237 34.31 -4.07 -3.77
CA HIS A 237 35.45 -3.48 -3.06
C HIS A 237 35.64 -1.96 -3.34
N GLY A 238 34.56 -1.25 -3.73
CA GLY A 238 34.65 0.16 -4.10
C GLY A 238 33.48 1.00 -3.58
N LYS A 239 33.45 2.29 -3.90
CA LYS A 239 32.30 3.16 -3.62
C LYS A 239 31.11 2.75 -4.51
N ILE A 240 29.92 2.62 -3.91
CA ILE A 240 28.68 2.42 -4.67
C ILE A 240 28.49 3.66 -5.56
N GLY A 241 28.79 3.50 -6.84
CA GLY A 241 28.64 4.58 -7.82
C GLY A 241 27.22 4.65 -8.38
N ASN A 242 26.94 5.70 -9.14
CA ASN A 242 25.66 5.89 -9.85
C ASN A 242 25.41 4.85 -10.97
N ASP A 243 26.24 3.80 -11.06
CA ASP A 243 26.13 2.73 -12.05
C ASP A 243 25.06 1.67 -11.68
N ALA A 244 24.68 1.60 -10.40
CA ALA A 244 23.74 0.62 -9.91
C ALA A 244 22.27 0.88 -10.31
N PHE A 245 21.92 2.11 -10.68
CA PHE A 245 20.56 2.46 -11.04
C PHE A 245 20.48 3.54 -12.15
N LEU A 246 19.37 3.58 -12.83
CA LEU A 246 19.01 4.60 -13.83
C LEU A 246 17.57 5.09 -13.53
N VAL A 247 17.42 6.41 -13.42
CA VAL A 247 16.14 7.09 -13.25
C VAL A 247 15.86 7.91 -14.50
N CYS A 248 14.95 7.44 -15.34
CA CYS A 248 14.46 8.18 -16.50
C CYS A 248 13.14 7.54 -17.00
N GLU A 249 12.46 8.20 -17.93
CA GLU A 249 11.36 7.55 -18.63
C GLU A 249 11.87 6.41 -19.53
N PRO A 250 11.09 5.32 -19.72
CA PRO A 250 11.54 4.14 -20.46
C PRO A 250 11.72 4.36 -21.98
N ASP A 251 11.32 5.51 -22.50
CA ASP A 251 11.52 5.97 -23.88
C ASP A 251 12.66 6.99 -24.02
N ASP A 252 13.36 7.34 -22.94
CA ASP A 252 14.58 8.18 -23.01
C ASP A 252 15.76 7.42 -23.61
N VAL A 253 15.75 7.33 -24.93
CA VAL A 253 16.77 6.67 -25.74
C VAL A 253 18.19 7.13 -25.39
N ASN A 254 18.39 8.43 -25.13
CA ASN A 254 19.71 8.98 -24.88
C ASN A 254 20.28 8.54 -23.54
N ALA A 255 19.48 8.60 -22.48
CA ALA A 255 19.86 8.13 -21.15
C ALA A 255 20.18 6.63 -21.16
N ILE A 256 19.31 5.82 -21.77
CA ILE A 256 19.45 4.36 -21.86
C ILE A 256 20.71 3.99 -22.65
N ARG A 257 20.88 4.53 -23.86
CA ARG A 257 22.05 4.25 -24.72
C ARG A 257 23.35 4.67 -24.04
N ARG A 258 23.38 5.85 -23.41
CA ARG A 258 24.52 6.32 -22.64
C ARG A 258 24.85 5.36 -21.49
N ARG A 259 23.84 4.90 -20.74
CA ARG A 259 24.02 3.97 -19.62
C ARG A 259 24.64 2.65 -20.07
N ILE A 260 24.15 2.06 -21.15
CA ILE A 260 24.68 0.82 -21.71
C ILE A 260 26.13 1.01 -22.15
N ARG A 261 26.42 2.06 -22.96
CA ARG A 261 27.75 2.29 -23.55
C ARG A 261 28.80 2.68 -22.52
N THR A 262 28.49 3.60 -21.59
CA THR A 262 29.52 4.16 -20.68
C THR A 262 29.70 3.31 -19.42
N LYS A 263 28.70 2.56 -18.99
CA LYS A 263 28.75 1.74 -17.77
C LYS A 263 28.78 0.25 -18.06
N GLY A 264 28.54 -0.14 -19.30
CA GLY A 264 28.54 -1.55 -19.76
C GLY A 264 27.41 -2.35 -19.10
N VAL A 265 26.24 -1.72 -18.90
CA VAL A 265 25.06 -2.40 -18.36
C VAL A 265 24.64 -3.53 -19.31
N ASP A 266 24.47 -4.74 -18.77
CA ASP A 266 24.11 -5.95 -19.49
C ASP A 266 22.81 -6.59 -18.97
N ALA A 267 22.17 -5.96 -17.95
CA ALA A 267 20.87 -6.33 -17.46
C ALA A 267 20.15 -5.13 -16.85
N PHE A 268 18.85 -5.00 -17.11
CA PHE A 268 17.97 -4.06 -16.43
C PHE A 268 16.98 -4.80 -15.53
N MET A 269 16.96 -4.42 -14.27
CA MET A 269 15.98 -4.81 -13.29
C MET A 269 14.96 -3.68 -13.18
N CYS A 270 13.84 -3.80 -13.91
CA CYS A 270 12.82 -2.76 -13.95
C CYS A 270 11.94 -2.77 -12.70
N SER A 271 11.45 -1.59 -12.33
CA SER A 271 10.58 -1.39 -11.17
C SER A 271 9.25 -2.15 -11.26
N ASP A 272 8.73 -2.34 -12.47
CA ASP A 272 7.47 -3.01 -12.76
C ASP A 272 7.45 -3.55 -14.20
N ASP A 273 6.44 -4.39 -14.52
CA ASP A 273 6.33 -5.04 -15.82
C ASP A 273 5.98 -4.06 -16.96
N GLU A 274 5.22 -3.01 -16.68
CA GLU A 274 4.89 -2.01 -17.71
C GLU A 274 6.12 -1.18 -18.11
N THR A 275 6.90 -0.78 -17.11
CA THR A 275 8.19 -0.12 -17.32
C THR A 275 9.14 -1.03 -18.09
N ALA A 276 9.18 -2.32 -17.76
CA ALA A 276 10.00 -3.31 -18.47
C ALA A 276 9.55 -3.47 -19.93
N ALA A 277 8.24 -3.56 -20.18
CA ALA A 277 7.69 -3.69 -21.53
C ALA A 277 8.08 -2.51 -22.43
N LYS A 278 7.92 -1.28 -21.94
CA LYS A 278 8.31 -0.07 -22.66
C LYS A 278 9.82 0.00 -22.88
N LEU A 279 10.62 -0.35 -21.87
CA LEU A 279 12.08 -0.42 -22.01
C LEU A 279 12.50 -1.44 -23.05
N MET A 280 11.88 -2.63 -23.10
CA MET A 280 12.17 -3.65 -24.14
C MET A 280 11.87 -3.14 -25.54
N GLN A 281 10.78 -2.39 -25.74
CA GLN A 281 10.48 -1.74 -27.02
C GLN A 281 11.58 -0.73 -27.39
N THR A 282 12.00 0.10 -26.44
CA THR A 282 13.06 1.08 -26.66
C THR A 282 14.41 0.40 -26.97
N LEU A 283 14.78 -0.66 -26.24
CA LEU A 283 15.99 -1.43 -26.49
C LEU A 283 15.99 -1.99 -27.90
N ASN A 284 14.90 -2.62 -28.34
CA ASN A 284 14.76 -3.15 -29.69
C ASN A 284 14.89 -2.03 -30.75
N ALA A 285 14.22 -0.90 -30.55
CA ALA A 285 14.27 0.24 -31.47
C ALA A 285 15.70 0.83 -31.62
N ILE A 286 16.55 0.70 -30.60
CA ILE A 286 17.93 1.18 -30.64
C ILE A 286 18.96 0.07 -30.96
N GLY A 287 18.48 -1.12 -31.36
CA GLY A 287 19.30 -2.21 -31.88
C GLY A 287 19.88 -3.15 -30.83
N TYR A 288 19.36 -3.18 -29.60
CA TYR A 288 19.74 -4.18 -28.59
C TYR A 288 18.68 -5.29 -28.50
N SER A 289 19.12 -6.53 -28.55
CA SER A 289 18.27 -7.71 -28.42
C SER A 289 18.10 -8.12 -26.95
N VAL A 290 16.87 -8.50 -26.58
CA VAL A 290 16.56 -9.15 -25.30
C VAL A 290 16.22 -10.61 -25.58
N PRO A 291 16.84 -11.57 -24.92
CA PRO A 291 17.89 -11.52 -23.89
C PRO A 291 19.32 -11.50 -24.44
N GLY A 292 19.51 -11.43 -25.77
CA GLY A 292 20.82 -11.61 -26.41
C GLY A 292 21.89 -10.66 -25.87
N ASP A 293 21.65 -9.36 -25.98
CA ASP A 293 22.57 -8.31 -25.53
C ASP A 293 22.29 -7.89 -24.10
N ILE A 294 21.02 -7.68 -23.75
CA ILE A 294 20.56 -7.15 -22.47
C ILE A 294 19.52 -8.10 -21.88
N LEU A 295 19.70 -8.48 -20.60
CA LEU A 295 18.66 -9.16 -19.83
C LEU A 295 17.67 -8.13 -19.28
N VAL A 296 16.38 -8.44 -19.25
CA VAL A 296 15.37 -7.54 -18.68
C VAL A 296 14.47 -8.32 -17.73
N THR A 297 14.18 -7.74 -16.56
CA THR A 297 13.23 -8.29 -15.61
C THR A 297 12.23 -7.23 -15.16
N GLY A 298 11.03 -7.68 -14.78
CA GLY A 298 9.95 -6.85 -14.27
C GLY A 298 9.59 -7.16 -12.82
N PHE A 299 8.40 -6.70 -12.40
CA PHE A 299 7.80 -6.90 -11.10
C PHE A 299 6.27 -6.83 -11.23
N ASN A 300 5.53 -7.66 -10.51
CA ASN A 300 4.08 -7.85 -10.36
C ASN A 300 3.51 -9.07 -11.09
N ASP A 301 4.15 -9.60 -12.12
CA ASP A 301 3.65 -10.67 -12.98
C ASP A 301 2.28 -10.34 -13.60
N LEU A 302 2.21 -9.17 -14.23
CA LEU A 302 1.04 -8.73 -14.98
C LEU A 302 0.86 -9.57 -16.26
N GLN A 303 -0.35 -9.59 -16.81
CA GLN A 303 -0.64 -10.33 -18.05
C GLN A 303 0.30 -9.96 -19.19
N ILE A 304 0.67 -8.67 -19.28
CA ILE A 304 1.62 -8.19 -20.31
C ILE A 304 2.96 -8.92 -20.23
N ALA A 305 3.45 -9.34 -19.07
CA ALA A 305 4.72 -10.04 -18.93
C ALA A 305 4.75 -11.36 -19.71
N ASN A 306 3.60 -12.04 -19.83
CA ASN A 306 3.47 -13.27 -20.57
C ASN A 306 3.22 -13.06 -22.08
N LEU A 307 2.70 -11.89 -22.47
CA LEU A 307 2.35 -11.55 -23.85
C LEU A 307 3.50 -10.92 -24.64
N LEU A 308 4.56 -10.49 -23.95
CA LEU A 308 5.75 -9.95 -24.60
C LEU A 308 6.52 -11.04 -25.38
N SER A 309 7.26 -10.62 -26.39
CA SER A 309 8.21 -11.47 -27.13
C SER A 309 9.58 -10.78 -27.14
N PRO A 310 10.56 -11.32 -26.39
CA PRO A 310 10.49 -12.49 -25.50
C PRO A 310 9.61 -12.25 -24.25
N ALA A 311 8.99 -13.32 -23.72
CA ALA A 311 8.20 -13.24 -22.49
C ALA A 311 9.06 -12.80 -21.29
N LEU A 312 8.50 -11.94 -20.42
CA LEU A 312 9.24 -11.23 -19.38
C LEU A 312 9.37 -12.06 -18.10
N THR A 313 10.61 -12.27 -17.67
CA THR A 313 10.93 -12.74 -16.32
C THR A 313 10.57 -11.68 -15.30
N THR A 314 9.86 -12.06 -14.25
CA THR A 314 9.32 -11.10 -13.27
C THR A 314 9.23 -11.70 -11.87
N LEU A 315 8.93 -10.88 -10.88
CA LEU A 315 8.55 -11.31 -9.52
C LEU A 315 7.05 -11.21 -9.37
N ARG A 316 6.40 -12.35 -9.11
CA ARG A 316 4.95 -12.42 -8.85
C ARG A 316 4.64 -11.99 -7.43
N VAL A 317 3.68 -11.10 -7.31
CA VAL A 317 3.09 -10.67 -6.05
C VAL A 317 1.78 -11.43 -5.81
N SER A 318 1.58 -11.96 -4.60
CA SER A 318 0.29 -12.54 -4.22
C SER A 318 -0.69 -11.43 -3.82
N CYS A 319 -1.41 -10.88 -4.81
CA CYS A 319 -2.41 -9.83 -4.60
C CYS A 319 -3.52 -10.28 -3.63
N GLU A 320 -3.89 -11.56 -3.72
CA GLU A 320 -4.93 -12.17 -2.89
C GLU A 320 -4.49 -12.25 -1.41
N ASP A 321 -3.21 -12.55 -1.14
CA ASP A 321 -2.69 -12.59 0.23
C ASP A 321 -2.52 -11.18 0.80
N ILE A 322 -2.11 -10.20 -0.01
CA ILE A 322 -2.09 -8.79 0.40
C ILE A 322 -3.50 -8.34 0.79
N ALA A 323 -4.49 -8.59 -0.06
CA ALA A 323 -5.88 -8.22 0.22
C ALA A 323 -6.40 -8.86 1.51
N ARG A 324 -6.11 -10.17 1.69
CA ARG A 324 -6.53 -10.94 2.88
C ARG A 324 -5.87 -10.39 4.15
N ALA A 325 -4.57 -10.14 4.11
CA ALA A 325 -3.84 -9.59 5.24
C ALA A 325 -4.32 -8.18 5.60
N ALA A 326 -4.52 -7.30 4.59
CA ALA A 326 -4.99 -5.93 4.79
C ALA A 326 -6.42 -5.90 5.37
N PHE A 327 -7.33 -6.69 4.80
CA PHE A 327 -8.72 -6.79 5.28
C PHE A 327 -8.79 -7.35 6.70
N THR A 328 -8.08 -8.45 6.97
CA THR A 328 -8.05 -9.08 8.29
C THR A 328 -7.50 -8.11 9.33
N ARG A 329 -6.41 -7.42 9.00
CA ARG A 329 -5.80 -6.46 9.91
C ARG A 329 -6.72 -5.28 10.19
N LEU A 330 -7.41 -4.76 9.17
CA LEU A 330 -8.39 -3.68 9.35
C LEU A 330 -9.55 -4.11 10.26
N VAL A 331 -10.13 -5.29 10.03
CA VAL A 331 -11.22 -5.82 10.87
C VAL A 331 -10.77 -5.99 12.32
N HIS A 332 -9.57 -6.50 12.56
CA HIS A 332 -9.01 -6.59 13.92
C HIS A 332 -8.86 -5.20 14.56
N ARG A 333 -8.37 -4.21 13.82
CA ARG A 333 -8.21 -2.84 14.33
C ARG A 333 -9.55 -2.13 14.57
N ILE A 334 -10.57 -2.41 13.77
CA ILE A 334 -11.94 -1.94 14.03
C ILE A 334 -12.46 -2.51 15.35
N SER A 335 -12.18 -3.79 15.62
CA SER A 335 -12.62 -4.47 16.83
C SER A 335 -11.82 -4.07 18.08
N ASP A 336 -10.50 -3.80 17.91
CA ASP A 336 -9.61 -3.34 18.96
C ASP A 336 -8.70 -2.20 18.45
N PRO A 337 -9.13 -0.94 18.61
CA PRO A 337 -8.36 0.23 18.19
C PRO A 337 -7.03 0.42 18.93
N LYS A 338 -6.81 -0.29 20.04
CA LYS A 338 -5.58 -0.18 20.85
C LYS A 338 -4.45 -1.09 20.37
N LEU A 339 -4.71 -1.95 19.39
CA LEU A 339 -3.66 -2.80 18.83
C LEU A 339 -2.47 -1.94 18.37
N PRO A 340 -1.23 -2.37 18.64
CA PRO A 340 -0.07 -1.66 18.12
C PRO A 340 -0.06 -1.71 16.59
N PRO A 341 0.42 -0.66 15.92
CA PRO A 341 0.66 -0.68 14.49
C PRO A 341 1.61 -1.83 14.10
N THR A 342 1.29 -2.51 13.02
CA THR A 342 2.03 -3.70 12.56
C THR A 342 2.37 -3.56 11.08
N ARG A 343 3.56 -4.00 10.68
CA ARG A 343 3.96 -4.17 9.29
C ARG A 343 3.94 -5.64 8.94
N ILE A 344 3.23 -5.98 7.87
CA ILE A 344 3.14 -7.34 7.32
C ILE A 344 3.73 -7.29 5.93
N TYR A 345 4.86 -7.97 5.76
CA TYR A 345 5.52 -8.09 4.46
C TYR A 345 5.44 -9.52 3.94
N LEU A 346 4.88 -9.66 2.76
CA LEU A 346 4.68 -10.93 2.10
C LEU A 346 5.81 -11.24 1.12
N PRO A 347 6.20 -12.50 0.98
CA PRO A 347 7.21 -12.91 0.01
C PRO A 347 6.68 -12.76 -1.43
N VAL A 348 7.62 -12.66 -2.38
CA VAL A 348 7.35 -12.68 -3.82
C VAL A 348 7.90 -13.95 -4.45
N GLU A 349 7.31 -14.41 -5.56
CA GLU A 349 7.73 -15.57 -6.31
C GLU A 349 8.46 -15.18 -7.59
N LEU A 350 9.59 -15.81 -7.88
CA LEU A 350 10.30 -15.61 -9.15
C LEU A 350 9.64 -16.44 -10.26
N ILE A 351 9.23 -15.77 -11.33
CA ILE A 351 8.69 -16.39 -12.55
C ILE A 351 9.71 -16.19 -13.66
N GLU A 352 10.47 -17.24 -13.93
CA GLU A 352 11.47 -17.23 -14.99
C GLU A 352 10.80 -17.38 -16.36
N ARG A 353 11.19 -16.50 -17.32
CA ARG A 353 10.76 -16.52 -18.71
C ARG A 353 11.92 -16.19 -19.65
N GLU A 354 11.62 -16.00 -20.93
CA GLU A 354 12.58 -15.87 -22.02
C GLU A 354 13.51 -14.65 -21.92
N SER A 355 13.05 -13.53 -21.33
CA SER A 355 13.82 -12.27 -21.29
C SER A 355 15.14 -12.34 -20.51
N THR A 356 15.41 -13.45 -19.83
CA THR A 356 16.65 -13.71 -19.11
C THR A 356 17.33 -15.04 -19.49
N VAL A 357 16.76 -15.78 -20.43
CA VAL A 357 17.28 -17.06 -20.88
C VAL A 357 18.05 -16.86 -22.19
N ARG A 358 19.36 -16.64 -22.10
CA ARG A 358 20.23 -16.57 -23.29
C ARG A 358 20.29 -17.92 -23.99
N MET A 359 19.82 -18.00 -25.23
CA MET A 359 20.05 -19.20 -26.04
C MET A 359 21.59 -19.37 -26.21
N ARG A 360 22.10 -20.56 -25.89
CA ARG A 360 23.47 -20.91 -26.22
C ARG A 360 23.61 -20.73 -27.73
N LYS A 361 24.48 -19.81 -28.19
CA LYS A 361 24.89 -19.77 -29.59
C LYS A 361 25.38 -21.17 -29.92
N LYS A 362 24.65 -21.89 -30.80
CA LYS A 362 25.21 -23.12 -31.43
C LYS A 362 26.57 -22.67 -31.99
N ALA A 363 27.63 -23.28 -31.51
CA ALA A 363 28.93 -23.12 -32.13
C ALA A 363 28.73 -23.41 -33.63
N LYS A 364 28.98 -22.41 -34.47
CA LYS A 364 29.06 -22.66 -35.91
C LYS A 364 30.22 -23.63 -36.09
N GLY A 365 29.89 -24.90 -36.37
CA GLY A 365 30.84 -25.89 -36.83
C GLY A 365 31.36 -25.53 -38.22
#